data_54199e5c0566dd4d35c90d26fb1c5eef
#
_entry.id   54199e5c0566dd4d35c90d26fb1c5eef
#
_cell.length_a   1.000
_cell.length_b   1.000
_cell.length_c   1.000
_cell.angle_alpha   90.00
_cell.angle_beta   90.00
_cell.angle_gamma   90.00
#
_symmetry.space_group_name_H-M   'P 1'
#
loop_
_entity.id
_entity.type
_entity.pdbx_description
1 polymer ?
#
loop_
_entity_poly.entity_id
_entity_poly.type
_entity_poly.pdbx_seq_one_letter_code
_entity_poly.pdbx_strand_id
1 'polypeptide(L)'
;WDKHWCKGATRRVAEMAPRMNAVIRAARDRGVLIIHCPSDTMKHYNGTPARQLAQSAPKAEGRPAVPERCTFDFRNEAPLPIDFSDDGCDCQPMCPHGNPWRRQIDILKIEEGDAVTDSVEAFDLMRSRGIDNVIVMGVHTNICVLGRPFSIRRMVELGQRVVLMRDMTDTMYNSRRPPYVSHFTGTDLVIEHIEKYWCPTITSASFLGGDEFRFGEDRRKHMAIVMAEDEYQAEETVPRFAYRDLGQHFRISLVFGDEKNKNS
;
A
#
# COMPACT_ATOMS: atom_id res chain seq x y z
N TRP A 1 1.38 11.47 -6.31
CA TRP A 1 0.99 12.51 -7.27
C TRP A 1 1.23 13.94 -6.74
N ASP A 2 1.47 14.88 -7.65
CA ASP A 2 1.72 16.29 -7.35
C ASP A 2 0.45 17.05 -6.91
N LYS A 3 -0.72 16.61 -7.38
CA LYS A 3 -2.04 17.17 -7.07
C LYS A 3 -3.07 16.06 -7.03
N HIS A 4 -4.06 16.21 -6.16
CA HIS A 4 -5.20 15.32 -6.10
C HIS A 4 -6.48 16.12 -5.95
N TRP A 5 -7.60 15.60 -6.48
CA TRP A 5 -8.88 16.30 -6.38
C TRP A 5 -9.40 16.35 -4.93
N CYS A 6 -9.13 15.32 -4.11
CA CYS A 6 -9.47 15.32 -2.69
C CYS A 6 -8.39 16.07 -1.88
N LYS A 7 -8.76 17.17 -1.24
CA LYS A 7 -7.86 17.98 -0.40
C LYS A 7 -7.33 17.22 0.82
N GLY A 8 -8.16 16.38 1.44
CA GLY A 8 -7.76 15.54 2.56
C GLY A 8 -6.65 14.55 2.17
N ALA A 9 -6.84 13.85 1.05
CA ALA A 9 -5.81 12.95 0.51
C ALA A 9 -4.52 13.70 0.16
N THR A 10 -4.62 14.89 -0.45
CA THR A 10 -3.44 15.74 -0.73
C THR A 10 -2.65 16.06 0.53
N ARG A 11 -3.33 16.43 1.62
CA ARG A 11 -2.69 16.76 2.90
C ARG A 11 -1.99 15.54 3.50
N ARG A 12 -2.65 14.39 3.56
CA ARG A 12 -2.08 13.16 4.13
C ARG A 12 -0.88 12.66 3.31
N VAL A 13 -0.95 12.72 1.99
CA VAL A 13 0.21 12.38 1.14
C VAL A 13 1.39 13.33 1.38
N ALA A 14 1.15 14.63 1.49
CA ALA A 14 2.21 15.59 1.77
C ALA A 14 2.87 15.37 3.14
N GLU A 15 2.10 14.93 4.13
CA GLU A 15 2.61 14.58 5.47
C GLU A 15 3.45 13.29 5.45
N MET A 16 3.02 12.27 4.71
CA MET A 16 3.70 10.97 4.63
C MET A 16 4.94 11.00 3.73
N ALA A 17 4.94 11.79 2.67
CA ALA A 17 5.95 11.77 1.62
C ALA A 17 7.40 12.00 2.10
N PRO A 18 7.70 12.87 3.08
CA PRO A 18 9.08 13.02 3.59
C PRO A 18 9.64 11.73 4.16
N ARG A 19 8.85 11.00 4.97
CA ARG A 19 9.29 9.72 5.53
C ARG A 19 9.40 8.65 4.45
N MET A 20 8.47 8.61 3.51
CA MET A 20 8.54 7.72 2.35
C MET A 20 9.82 7.95 1.56
N ASN A 21 10.20 9.21 1.32
CA ASN A 21 11.46 9.52 0.63
C ASN A 21 12.69 9.09 1.44
N ALA A 22 12.66 9.18 2.77
CA ALA A 22 13.73 8.68 3.61
C ALA A 22 13.86 7.15 3.52
N VAL A 23 12.74 6.41 3.46
CA VAL A 23 12.73 4.96 3.22
C VAL A 23 13.33 4.63 1.85
N ILE A 24 12.92 5.35 0.79
CA ILE A 24 13.46 5.17 -0.57
C ILE A 24 14.99 5.34 -0.58
N ARG A 25 15.50 6.37 0.08
CA ARG A 25 16.95 6.59 0.20
C ARG A 25 17.64 5.43 0.91
N ALA A 26 17.14 5.04 2.09
CA ALA A 26 17.71 3.94 2.86
C ALA A 26 17.63 2.58 2.13
N ALA A 27 16.61 2.37 1.31
CA ALA A 27 16.48 1.19 0.46
C ALA A 27 17.51 1.22 -0.69
N ARG A 28 17.67 2.37 -1.35
CA ARG A 28 18.65 2.58 -2.42
C ARG A 28 20.08 2.37 -1.91
N ASP A 29 20.42 2.89 -0.73
CA ASP A 29 21.72 2.70 -0.08
C ASP A 29 22.03 1.22 0.22
N ARG A 30 21.00 0.36 0.28
CA ARG A 30 21.09 -1.10 0.45
C ARG A 30 21.06 -1.86 -0.88
N GLY A 31 21.14 -1.17 -2.01
CA GLY A 31 21.11 -1.77 -3.34
C GLY A 31 19.73 -2.21 -3.83
N VAL A 32 18.65 -1.76 -3.20
CA VAL A 32 17.28 -2.06 -3.63
C VAL A 32 16.95 -1.24 -4.88
N LEU A 33 16.44 -1.89 -5.92
CA LEU A 33 15.90 -1.20 -7.08
C LEU A 33 14.64 -0.43 -6.70
N ILE A 34 14.60 0.84 -7.01
CA ILE A 34 13.42 1.68 -6.82
C ILE A 34 12.66 1.78 -8.13
N ILE A 35 11.37 1.43 -8.09
CA ILE A 35 10.45 1.57 -9.23
C ILE A 35 9.34 2.53 -8.83
N HIS A 36 9.34 3.71 -9.41
CA HIS A 36 8.29 4.70 -9.21
C HIS A 36 7.13 4.42 -10.17
N CYS A 37 5.91 4.34 -9.62
CA CYS A 37 4.73 3.95 -10.36
C CYS A 37 3.62 5.03 -10.35
N PRO A 38 3.90 6.25 -10.85
CA PRO A 38 2.93 7.34 -10.88
C PRO A 38 1.91 7.11 -12.00
N SER A 39 0.74 6.61 -11.64
CA SER A 39 -0.31 6.22 -12.57
C SER A 39 -0.78 7.34 -13.49
N ASP A 40 -1.01 7.00 -14.75
CA ASP A 40 -1.60 7.88 -15.79
C ASP A 40 -0.76 9.14 -16.10
N THR A 41 0.54 9.11 -15.78
CA THR A 41 1.43 10.29 -15.92
C THR A 41 2.67 10.03 -16.75
N MET A 42 2.78 8.89 -17.43
CA MET A 42 3.99 8.50 -18.17
C MET A 42 4.45 9.53 -19.19
N LYS A 43 3.51 10.29 -19.75
CA LYS A 43 3.83 11.38 -20.69
C LYS A 43 4.81 12.40 -20.11
N HIS A 44 4.73 12.66 -18.80
CA HIS A 44 5.64 13.56 -18.09
C HIS A 44 7.07 13.02 -18.03
N TYR A 45 7.23 11.69 -18.00
CA TYR A 45 8.52 11.02 -17.85
C TYR A 45 9.16 10.59 -19.17
N ASN A 46 8.49 10.80 -20.31
CA ASN A 46 9.02 10.42 -21.61
C ASN A 46 10.42 11.01 -21.84
N GLY A 47 11.37 10.15 -22.26
CA GLY A 47 12.74 10.54 -22.52
C GLY A 47 13.64 10.67 -21.28
N THR A 48 13.10 10.54 -20.05
CA THR A 48 13.95 10.54 -18.86
C THR A 48 14.72 9.21 -18.73
N PRO A 49 15.92 9.21 -18.12
CA PRO A 49 16.69 7.98 -17.91
C PRO A 49 15.91 6.91 -17.15
N ALA A 50 15.17 7.30 -16.12
CA ALA A 50 14.35 6.37 -15.31
C ALA A 50 13.22 5.72 -16.12
N ARG A 51 12.60 6.46 -17.04
CA ARG A 51 11.59 5.90 -17.97
C ARG A 51 12.23 4.99 -19.00
N GLN A 52 13.36 5.37 -19.56
CA GLN A 52 14.13 4.56 -20.51
C GLN A 52 14.58 3.24 -19.88
N LEU A 53 15.00 3.26 -18.61
CA LEU A 53 15.38 2.05 -17.89
C LEU A 53 14.24 1.03 -17.85
N ALA A 54 13.02 1.46 -17.52
CA ALA A 54 11.87 0.57 -17.52
C ALA A 54 11.53 0.04 -18.93
N GLN A 55 11.60 0.90 -19.94
CA GLN A 55 11.27 0.55 -21.33
C GLN A 55 12.30 -0.38 -21.98
N SER A 56 13.55 -0.33 -21.56
CA SER A 56 14.65 -1.14 -22.10
C SER A 56 14.68 -2.57 -21.53
N ALA A 57 13.89 -2.86 -20.51
CA ALA A 57 13.85 -4.20 -19.95
C ALA A 57 13.36 -5.24 -20.98
N PRO A 58 14.09 -6.35 -21.15
CA PRO A 58 13.64 -7.42 -22.05
C PRO A 58 12.31 -7.97 -21.57
N LYS A 59 11.41 -8.24 -22.51
CA LYS A 59 10.11 -8.84 -22.20
C LYS A 59 10.30 -10.19 -21.54
N ALA A 60 9.74 -10.35 -20.35
CA ALA A 60 9.83 -11.60 -19.60
C ALA A 60 9.07 -12.71 -20.32
N GLU A 61 9.66 -13.94 -20.32
CA GLU A 61 8.94 -15.13 -20.76
C GLU A 61 7.74 -15.38 -19.83
N GLY A 62 6.62 -15.78 -20.40
CA GLY A 62 5.37 -15.97 -19.64
C GLY A 62 4.72 -14.67 -19.18
N ARG A 63 5.15 -13.53 -19.70
CA ARG A 63 4.53 -12.22 -19.42
C ARG A 63 3.02 -12.30 -19.65
N PRO A 64 2.19 -12.05 -18.62
CA PRO A 64 0.74 -12.12 -18.79
C PRO A 64 0.24 -11.03 -19.72
N ALA A 65 -0.85 -11.31 -20.44
CA ALA A 65 -1.66 -10.26 -21.04
C ALA A 65 -2.16 -9.37 -19.89
N VAL A 66 -1.91 -8.07 -19.99
CA VAL A 66 -2.17 -7.16 -18.89
C VAL A 66 -3.53 -6.53 -19.03
N PRO A 67 -4.50 -6.86 -18.19
CA PRO A 67 -5.67 -6.00 -18.02
C PRO A 67 -5.21 -4.68 -17.38
N GLU A 68 -5.82 -3.57 -17.77
CA GLU A 68 -5.50 -2.24 -17.21
C GLU A 68 -5.63 -2.18 -15.69
N ARG A 69 -6.47 -3.05 -15.12
CA ARG A 69 -6.63 -3.23 -13.66
C ARG A 69 -6.83 -4.70 -13.33
N CYS A 70 -6.34 -5.13 -12.17
CA CYS A 70 -6.73 -6.40 -11.58
C CYS A 70 -8.19 -6.31 -11.16
N THR A 71 -9.02 -7.15 -11.75
CA THR A 71 -10.41 -7.28 -11.34
C THR A 71 -10.48 -7.98 -9.99
N PHE A 72 -11.43 -7.55 -9.19
CA PHE A 72 -11.77 -8.22 -7.94
C PHE A 72 -12.26 -9.63 -8.24
N ASP A 73 -11.70 -10.63 -7.56
CA ASP A 73 -12.10 -12.04 -7.70
C ASP A 73 -12.59 -12.59 -6.36
N PHE A 74 -13.89 -12.72 -6.20
CA PHE A 74 -14.54 -13.27 -5.00
C PHE A 74 -14.10 -14.69 -4.62
N ARG A 75 -13.42 -15.42 -5.51
CA ARG A 75 -12.88 -16.74 -5.22
C ARG A 75 -11.62 -16.67 -4.35
N ASN A 76 -10.89 -15.56 -4.43
CA ASN A 76 -9.59 -15.38 -3.79
C ASN A 76 -9.63 -14.46 -2.58
N GLU A 77 -10.61 -13.58 -2.49
CA GLU A 77 -10.74 -12.63 -1.39
C GLU A 77 -12.21 -12.27 -1.12
N ALA A 78 -12.52 -11.86 0.11
CA ALA A 78 -13.81 -11.27 0.44
C ALA A 78 -13.94 -9.83 -0.11
N PRO A 79 -15.14 -9.24 -0.18
CA PRO A 79 -15.29 -7.81 -0.44
C PRO A 79 -14.46 -6.96 0.53
N LEU A 80 -13.95 -5.82 0.04
CA LEU A 80 -13.25 -4.87 0.90
C LEU A 80 -14.14 -4.45 2.08
N PRO A 81 -13.57 -4.29 3.28
CA PRO A 81 -14.33 -4.02 4.50
C PRO A 81 -14.86 -2.57 4.60
N ILE A 82 -14.67 -1.78 3.57
CA ILE A 82 -15.09 -0.38 3.49
C ILE A 82 -15.91 -0.11 2.23
N ASP A 83 -16.88 0.79 2.32
CA ASP A 83 -17.59 1.34 1.17
C ASP A 83 -16.88 2.61 0.67
N PHE A 84 -16.38 2.58 -0.55
CA PHE A 84 -15.79 3.72 -1.25
C PHE A 84 -16.48 4.03 -2.58
N SER A 85 -17.75 3.68 -2.70
CA SER A 85 -18.57 3.90 -3.91
C SER A 85 -18.79 5.37 -4.24
N ASP A 86 -18.47 6.28 -3.31
CA ASP A 86 -18.46 7.73 -3.47
C ASP A 86 -17.06 8.30 -3.72
N ASP A 87 -16.14 7.47 -4.25
CA ASP A 87 -14.71 7.79 -4.46
C ASP A 87 -13.94 8.11 -3.18
N GLY A 88 -14.53 7.88 -1.99
CA GLY A 88 -13.86 7.89 -0.70
C GLY A 88 -13.35 9.25 -0.21
N CYS A 89 -13.88 10.37 -0.70
CA CYS A 89 -13.48 11.69 -0.21
C CYS A 89 -14.14 12.04 1.13
N ASP A 90 -13.33 12.20 2.18
CA ASP A 90 -13.78 12.51 3.55
C ASP A 90 -13.93 14.02 3.83
N CYS A 91 -13.69 14.88 2.87
CA CYS A 91 -13.84 16.34 3.02
C CYS A 91 -15.30 16.77 3.15
N GLN A 92 -15.53 17.90 3.84
CA GLN A 92 -16.82 18.59 3.93
C GLN A 92 -16.70 20.06 3.52
N PRO A 93 -17.40 20.51 2.47
CA PRO A 93 -18.12 19.66 1.51
C PRO A 93 -17.18 18.74 0.75
N MET A 94 -17.72 17.65 0.17
CA MET A 94 -16.95 16.73 -0.67
C MET A 94 -16.30 17.51 -1.82
N CYS A 95 -15.05 17.20 -2.10
CA CYS A 95 -14.31 17.85 -3.18
C CYS A 95 -14.87 17.42 -4.55
N PRO A 96 -14.92 18.31 -5.54
CA PRO A 96 -15.31 17.93 -6.89
C PRO A 96 -14.30 16.93 -7.47
N HIS A 97 -14.82 15.81 -7.99
CA HIS A 97 -14.02 14.76 -8.60
C HIS A 97 -13.26 15.27 -9.84
N GLY A 98 -12.08 14.70 -10.10
CA GLY A 98 -11.26 15.02 -11.27
C GLY A 98 -9.89 14.35 -11.23
N ASN A 99 -9.13 14.49 -12.31
CA ASN A 99 -7.78 13.93 -12.46
C ASN A 99 -6.75 15.07 -12.65
N PRO A 100 -6.45 15.86 -11.60
CA PRO A 100 -5.57 17.01 -11.72
C PRO A 100 -4.07 16.67 -11.74
N TRP A 101 -3.69 15.44 -11.39
CA TRP A 101 -2.31 15.01 -11.30
C TRP A 101 -1.63 14.93 -12.67
N ARG A 102 -0.35 15.24 -12.68
CA ARG A 102 0.48 15.20 -13.88
C ARG A 102 1.77 14.40 -13.69
N ARG A 103 2.18 14.19 -12.44
CA ARG A 103 3.43 13.54 -12.05
C ARG A 103 3.39 13.09 -10.59
N GLN A 104 4.42 12.40 -10.17
CA GLN A 104 4.69 12.11 -8.77
C GLN A 104 4.97 13.41 -7.99
N ILE A 105 4.70 13.42 -6.68
CA ILE A 105 5.05 14.54 -5.80
C ILE A 105 6.58 14.72 -5.73
N ASP A 106 7.06 15.96 -5.83
CA ASP A 106 8.48 16.29 -5.93
C ASP A 106 9.33 15.92 -4.71
N ILE A 107 8.68 15.67 -3.57
CA ILE A 107 9.34 15.21 -2.34
C ILE A 107 9.97 13.83 -2.56
N LEU A 108 9.32 12.95 -3.31
CA LEU A 108 9.85 11.64 -3.67
C LEU A 108 10.84 11.81 -4.83
N LYS A 109 12.12 11.68 -4.53
CA LYS A 109 13.20 11.88 -5.52
C LYS A 109 13.37 10.64 -6.39
N ILE A 110 13.42 10.89 -7.69
CA ILE A 110 13.83 9.92 -8.71
C ILE A 110 15.29 10.18 -9.00
N GLU A 111 16.12 9.19 -8.74
CA GLU A 111 17.58 9.31 -8.87
C GLU A 111 18.11 8.37 -9.94
N GLU A 112 19.41 8.47 -10.25
CA GLU A 112 20.07 7.59 -11.19
C GLU A 112 19.94 6.12 -10.74
N GLY A 113 19.58 5.24 -11.66
CA GLY A 113 19.33 3.82 -11.39
C GLY A 113 17.91 3.48 -10.99
N ASP A 114 17.06 4.47 -10.66
CA ASP A 114 15.64 4.26 -10.45
C ASP A 114 14.90 4.04 -11.78
N ALA A 115 13.76 3.36 -11.72
CA ALA A 115 12.87 3.19 -12.87
C ALA A 115 11.55 3.92 -12.67
N VAL A 116 10.92 4.33 -13.78
CA VAL A 116 9.55 4.90 -13.78
C VAL A 116 8.68 4.15 -14.77
N THR A 117 7.57 3.58 -14.29
CA THR A 117 6.57 2.91 -15.13
C THR A 117 5.21 2.86 -14.44
N ASP A 118 4.14 2.76 -15.19
CA ASP A 118 2.78 2.49 -14.69
C ASP A 118 2.19 1.21 -15.30
N SER A 119 3.04 0.33 -15.80
CA SER A 119 2.64 -0.85 -16.56
C SER A 119 3.42 -2.11 -16.18
N VAL A 120 3.17 -3.18 -16.91
CA VAL A 120 3.85 -4.47 -16.78
C VAL A 120 5.37 -4.42 -17.00
N GLU A 121 5.91 -3.34 -17.51
CA GLU A 121 7.37 -3.15 -17.62
C GLU A 121 8.05 -3.26 -16.26
N ALA A 122 7.34 -2.97 -15.14
CA ALA A 122 7.85 -3.23 -13.80
C ALA A 122 8.18 -4.71 -13.60
N PHE A 123 7.29 -5.60 -14.04
CA PHE A 123 7.52 -7.06 -13.98
C PHE A 123 8.68 -7.48 -14.88
N ASP A 124 8.73 -7.01 -16.12
CA ASP A 124 9.81 -7.31 -17.05
C ASP A 124 11.17 -6.89 -16.46
N LEU A 125 11.26 -5.70 -15.88
CA LEU A 125 12.47 -5.18 -15.25
C LEU A 125 12.89 -6.02 -14.04
N MET A 126 11.96 -6.37 -13.15
CA MET A 126 12.25 -7.22 -12.00
C MET A 126 12.72 -8.61 -12.42
N ARG A 127 12.05 -9.24 -13.38
CA ARG A 127 12.45 -10.57 -13.91
C ARG A 127 13.82 -10.54 -14.55
N SER A 128 14.13 -9.51 -15.34
CA SER A 128 15.46 -9.38 -15.98
C SER A 128 16.61 -9.20 -14.98
N ARG A 129 16.30 -8.76 -13.76
CA ARG A 129 17.27 -8.57 -12.68
C ARG A 129 17.22 -9.64 -11.59
N GLY A 130 16.41 -10.70 -11.76
CA GLY A 130 16.26 -11.78 -10.76
C GLY A 130 15.64 -11.30 -9.45
N ILE A 131 14.75 -10.29 -9.49
CA ILE A 131 14.09 -9.73 -8.32
C ILE A 131 12.76 -10.45 -8.12
N ASP A 132 12.63 -11.14 -6.98
CA ASP A 132 11.42 -11.88 -6.58
C ASP A 132 10.76 -11.31 -5.32
N ASN A 133 11.43 -10.40 -4.60
CA ASN A 133 10.91 -9.78 -3.39
C ASN A 133 10.54 -8.33 -3.68
N VAL A 134 9.32 -7.94 -3.33
CA VAL A 134 8.77 -6.62 -3.64
C VAL A 134 8.18 -5.99 -2.38
N ILE A 135 8.61 -4.78 -2.07
CA ILE A 135 7.99 -3.95 -1.04
C ILE A 135 7.14 -2.91 -1.74
N VAL A 136 5.85 -2.88 -1.41
CA VAL A 136 4.89 -1.92 -1.97
C VAL A 136 4.58 -0.86 -0.93
N MET A 137 4.60 0.40 -1.35
CA MET A 137 4.13 1.55 -0.56
C MET A 137 3.51 2.58 -1.49
N GLY A 138 2.68 3.45 -0.98
CA GLY A 138 2.04 4.50 -1.77
C GLY A 138 0.53 4.57 -1.58
N VAL A 139 -0.16 5.21 -2.50
CA VAL A 139 -1.59 5.52 -2.40
C VAL A 139 -2.34 5.24 -3.71
N HIS A 140 -3.61 4.88 -3.64
CA HIS A 140 -4.35 4.59 -2.40
C HIS A 140 -4.41 3.08 -2.20
N THR A 141 -4.41 2.67 -0.93
CA THR A 141 -4.36 1.26 -0.51
C THR A 141 -5.42 0.41 -1.19
N ASN A 142 -6.67 0.85 -1.13
CA ASN A 142 -7.84 0.14 -1.69
C ASN A 142 -8.02 0.28 -3.20
N ILE A 143 -7.19 1.07 -3.89
CA ILE A 143 -7.31 1.33 -5.33
C ILE A 143 -6.04 0.89 -6.07
N CYS A 144 -5.07 1.80 -6.20
CA CYS A 144 -3.87 1.55 -7.01
C CYS A 144 -2.93 0.53 -6.38
N VAL A 145 -2.75 0.57 -5.06
CA VAL A 145 -1.88 -0.35 -4.33
C VAL A 145 -2.35 -1.79 -4.45
N LEU A 146 -3.67 -2.03 -4.48
CA LEU A 146 -4.25 -3.36 -4.68
C LEU A 146 -4.47 -3.75 -6.14
N GLY A 147 -4.85 -2.80 -7.01
CA GLY A 147 -5.52 -3.12 -8.28
C GLY A 147 -4.81 -2.69 -9.58
N ARG A 148 -3.61 -2.13 -9.55
CA ARG A 148 -2.86 -1.79 -10.77
C ARG A 148 -2.14 -3.01 -11.36
N PRO A 149 -1.69 -2.98 -12.64
CA PRO A 149 -0.98 -4.11 -13.28
C PRO A 149 0.30 -4.56 -12.58
N PHE A 150 0.88 -3.72 -11.74
CA PHE A 150 2.07 -3.97 -10.92
C PHE A 150 1.77 -3.89 -9.41
N SER A 151 0.50 -4.03 -9.03
CA SER A 151 -0.01 -3.97 -7.67
C SER A 151 0.17 -5.28 -6.91
N ILE A 152 -0.22 -5.26 -5.62
CA ILE A 152 -0.13 -6.41 -4.73
C ILE A 152 -0.79 -7.65 -5.34
N ARG A 153 -2.07 -7.56 -5.77
CA ARG A 153 -2.81 -8.70 -6.34
C ARG A 153 -2.04 -9.32 -7.50
N ARG A 154 -1.67 -8.50 -8.46
CA ARG A 154 -1.00 -8.98 -9.67
C ARG A 154 0.38 -9.57 -9.37
N MET A 155 1.17 -8.94 -8.53
CA MET A 155 2.50 -9.44 -8.22
C MET A 155 2.45 -10.76 -7.44
N VAL A 156 1.50 -10.94 -6.52
CA VAL A 156 1.27 -12.21 -5.82
C VAL A 156 0.83 -13.30 -6.80
N GLU A 157 -0.12 -13.01 -7.70
CA GLU A 157 -0.55 -13.95 -8.76
C GLU A 157 0.60 -14.36 -9.70
N LEU A 158 1.59 -13.50 -9.90
CA LEU A 158 2.79 -13.77 -10.69
C LEU A 158 3.90 -14.46 -9.91
N GLY A 159 3.64 -14.85 -8.66
CA GLY A 159 4.58 -15.58 -7.81
C GLY A 159 5.65 -14.71 -7.16
N GLN A 160 5.49 -13.39 -7.15
CA GLN A 160 6.38 -12.48 -6.41
C GLN A 160 6.10 -12.58 -4.90
N ARG A 161 7.14 -12.49 -4.08
CA ARG A 161 7.04 -12.35 -2.63
C ARG A 161 6.82 -10.87 -2.29
N VAL A 162 5.58 -10.52 -2.04
CA VAL A 162 5.16 -9.14 -1.80
C VAL A 162 5.04 -8.85 -0.32
N VAL A 163 5.40 -7.64 0.08
CA VAL A 163 5.20 -7.09 1.44
C VAL A 163 4.65 -5.68 1.30
N LEU A 164 3.60 -5.34 2.04
CA LEU A 164 3.10 -3.96 2.12
C LEU A 164 3.79 -3.20 3.27
N MET A 165 4.27 -2.00 3.01
CA MET A 165 4.71 -1.09 4.07
C MET A 165 3.50 -0.33 4.63
N ARG A 166 2.93 -0.86 5.73
CA ARG A 166 1.61 -0.50 6.24
C ARG A 166 1.47 0.94 6.73
N ASP A 167 2.55 1.55 7.20
CA ASP A 167 2.58 2.94 7.66
C ASP A 167 2.96 3.94 6.55
N MET A 168 3.20 3.45 5.32
CA MET A 168 3.49 4.25 4.13
C MET A 168 2.40 4.10 3.07
N THR A 169 1.14 4.04 3.49
CA THR A 169 -0.04 3.96 2.62
C THR A 169 -1.22 4.73 3.23
N ASP A 170 -2.19 5.08 2.41
CA ASP A 170 -3.43 5.76 2.81
C ASP A 170 -4.58 5.33 1.91
N THR A 171 -5.77 5.24 2.45
CA THR A 171 -6.96 4.72 1.77
C THR A 171 -7.83 5.86 1.24
N MET A 172 -8.54 5.68 0.14
CA MET A 172 -9.68 6.52 -0.20
C MET A 172 -10.91 5.96 0.50
N TYR A 173 -11.28 6.58 1.61
CA TYR A 173 -12.42 6.19 2.43
C TYR A 173 -13.05 7.40 3.09
N ASN A 174 -14.37 7.49 2.96
CA ASN A 174 -15.20 8.50 3.61
C ASN A 174 -15.81 7.90 4.89
N SER A 175 -15.46 8.46 6.05
CA SER A 175 -15.92 7.98 7.37
C SER A 175 -17.46 8.00 7.55
N ARG A 176 -18.19 8.68 6.66
CA ARG A 176 -19.65 8.71 6.61
C ARG A 176 -20.26 7.58 5.77
N ARG A 177 -19.43 6.66 5.29
CA ARG A 177 -19.84 5.47 4.55
C ARG A 177 -19.57 4.23 5.41
N PRO A 178 -20.30 3.11 5.17
CA PRO A 178 -20.00 1.87 5.89
C PRO A 178 -18.51 1.52 5.87
N PRO A 179 -17.94 1.06 6.97
CA PRO A 179 -18.55 0.69 8.25
C PRO A 179 -18.69 1.85 9.26
N TYR A 180 -18.64 3.13 8.84
CA TYR A 180 -18.84 4.32 9.68
C TYR A 180 -17.78 4.49 10.78
N VAL A 181 -16.57 4.14 10.49
CA VAL A 181 -15.41 4.28 11.37
C VAL A 181 -14.56 5.50 10.97
N SER A 182 -13.55 5.85 11.76
CA SER A 182 -12.63 6.91 11.37
C SER A 182 -11.89 6.58 10.07
N HIS A 183 -11.42 7.59 9.35
CA HIS A 183 -10.63 7.40 8.14
C HIS A 183 -9.44 6.45 8.38
N PHE A 184 -8.75 6.62 9.50
CA PHE A 184 -7.58 5.82 9.84
C PHE A 184 -7.96 4.37 10.22
N THR A 185 -9.09 4.17 10.89
CA THR A 185 -9.63 2.83 11.12
C THR A 185 -10.00 2.16 9.80
N GLY A 186 -10.59 2.90 8.86
CA GLY A 186 -10.88 2.38 7.52
C GLY A 186 -9.61 1.93 6.78
N THR A 187 -8.51 2.66 6.95
CA THR A 187 -7.21 2.26 6.40
C THR A 187 -6.68 0.98 7.07
N ASP A 188 -6.75 0.88 8.40
CA ASP A 188 -6.34 -0.33 9.12
C ASP A 188 -7.14 -1.56 8.68
N LEU A 189 -8.46 -1.42 8.47
CA LEU A 189 -9.31 -2.51 7.98
C LEU A 189 -8.91 -3.00 6.58
N VAL A 190 -8.52 -2.10 5.69
CA VAL A 190 -8.02 -2.48 4.36
C VAL A 190 -6.65 -3.15 4.46
N ILE A 191 -5.79 -2.69 5.36
CA ILE A 191 -4.49 -3.33 5.63
C ILE A 191 -4.69 -4.74 6.17
N GLU A 192 -5.59 -4.93 7.15
CA GLU A 192 -5.95 -6.26 7.66
C GLU A 192 -6.46 -7.19 6.55
N HIS A 193 -7.31 -6.68 5.67
CA HIS A 193 -7.77 -7.43 4.50
C HIS A 193 -6.59 -7.86 3.61
N ILE A 194 -5.60 -7.00 3.39
CA ILE A 194 -4.40 -7.34 2.63
C ILE A 194 -3.57 -8.40 3.34
N GLU A 195 -3.38 -8.28 4.66
CA GLU A 195 -2.65 -9.25 5.48
C GLU A 195 -3.32 -10.64 5.44
N LYS A 196 -4.64 -10.67 5.44
CA LYS A 196 -5.41 -11.91 5.42
C LYS A 196 -5.37 -12.63 4.07
N TYR A 197 -5.43 -11.90 2.96
CA TYR A 197 -5.66 -12.50 1.64
C TYR A 197 -4.47 -12.44 0.70
N TRP A 198 -3.52 -11.53 0.91
CA TRP A 198 -2.53 -11.22 -0.11
C TRP A 198 -1.08 -11.30 0.36
N CYS A 199 -0.68 -10.53 1.35
CA CYS A 199 0.72 -10.45 1.73
C CYS A 199 0.92 -9.91 3.15
N PRO A 200 2.03 -10.28 3.82
CA PRO A 200 2.40 -9.69 5.12
C PRO A 200 2.73 -8.20 5.01
N THR A 201 2.86 -7.55 6.14
CA THR A 201 3.25 -6.14 6.23
C THR A 201 4.55 -5.91 7.01
N ILE A 202 5.18 -4.78 6.74
CA ILE A 202 6.28 -4.20 7.51
C ILE A 202 5.97 -2.73 7.78
N THR A 203 6.80 -2.07 8.59
CA THR A 203 6.73 -0.62 8.78
C THR A 203 7.99 0.07 8.29
N SER A 204 7.93 1.38 8.13
CA SER A 204 9.08 2.22 7.76
C SER A 204 10.23 2.13 8.77
N ALA A 205 9.93 1.75 10.03
CA ALA A 205 10.93 1.49 11.06
C ALA A 205 11.90 0.36 10.68
N SER A 206 11.49 -0.60 9.84
CA SER A 206 12.38 -1.65 9.33
C SER A 206 13.56 -1.11 8.50
N PHE A 207 13.42 0.08 7.94
CA PHE A 207 14.47 0.77 7.18
C PHE A 207 15.16 1.87 7.97
N LEU A 208 14.42 2.62 8.76
CA LEU A 208 14.88 3.85 9.41
C LEU A 208 15.18 3.68 10.90
N GLY A 209 14.73 2.58 11.51
CA GLY A 209 14.72 2.45 12.97
C GLY A 209 13.68 3.36 13.63
N GLY A 210 13.61 3.31 14.96
CA GLY A 210 12.69 4.09 15.77
C GLY A 210 11.23 3.68 15.58
N ASP A 211 10.33 4.64 15.78
CA ASP A 211 8.89 4.41 15.69
C ASP A 211 8.39 4.41 14.23
N GLU A 212 7.29 3.70 13.99
CA GLU A 212 6.55 3.76 12.73
C GLU A 212 5.95 5.15 12.49
N PHE A 213 5.64 5.46 11.22
CA PHE A 213 4.96 6.71 10.89
C PHE A 213 3.52 6.70 11.36
N ARG A 214 3.06 7.88 11.77
CA ARG A 214 1.68 8.13 12.15
C ARG A 214 1.25 9.50 11.67
N PHE A 215 0.06 9.57 11.10
CA PHE A 215 -0.56 10.86 10.75
C PHE A 215 -0.86 11.69 12.01
N GLY A 216 -0.55 12.98 12.00
CA GLY A 216 -0.78 13.86 13.15
C GLY A 216 -2.25 14.01 13.56
N GLU A 217 -3.17 13.75 12.62
CA GLU A 217 -4.61 13.71 12.90
C GLU A 217 -5.08 12.39 13.51
N ASP A 218 -4.31 11.29 13.39
CA ASP A 218 -4.63 10.04 14.04
C ASP A 218 -4.22 10.08 15.53
N ARG A 219 -5.17 10.42 16.38
CA ARG A 219 -4.98 10.54 17.83
C ARG A 219 -5.34 9.27 18.62
N ARG A 220 -5.69 8.19 17.93
CA ARG A 220 -6.00 6.91 18.59
C ARG A 220 -4.78 6.41 19.34
N LYS A 221 -4.98 5.92 20.56
CA LYS A 221 -3.90 5.26 21.32
C LYS A 221 -3.55 3.92 20.70
N HIS A 222 -2.30 3.50 20.79
CA HIS A 222 -1.89 2.18 20.35
C HIS A 222 -2.32 1.12 21.38
N MET A 223 -2.88 0.01 20.89
CA MET A 223 -3.26 -1.17 21.65
C MET A 223 -2.69 -2.40 20.94
N ALA A 224 -1.86 -3.16 21.65
CA ALA A 224 -1.43 -4.48 21.19
C ALA A 224 -2.34 -5.53 21.83
N ILE A 225 -2.88 -6.43 21.02
CA ILE A 225 -3.67 -7.58 21.47
C ILE A 225 -2.85 -8.83 21.16
N VAL A 226 -2.45 -9.53 22.22
CA VAL A 226 -1.67 -10.77 22.14
C VAL A 226 -2.64 -11.94 22.22
N MET A 227 -2.62 -12.79 21.21
CA MET A 227 -3.39 -14.03 21.15
C MET A 227 -2.42 -15.20 21.17
N ALA A 228 -2.52 -16.04 22.18
CA ALA A 228 -1.56 -17.13 22.43
C ALA A 228 -2.28 -18.47 22.68
N GLU A 229 -3.48 -18.64 22.14
CA GLU A 229 -4.25 -19.87 22.29
C GLU A 229 -5.10 -20.18 21.06
N ASP A 230 -5.30 -21.47 20.78
CA ASP A 230 -5.99 -21.95 19.58
C ASP A 230 -7.40 -22.53 19.88
N GLU A 231 -7.79 -22.68 21.16
CA GLU A 231 -8.98 -23.46 21.55
C GLU A 231 -10.31 -22.81 21.13
N TYR A 232 -10.36 -21.45 21.08
CA TYR A 232 -11.63 -20.71 20.88
C TYR A 232 -11.68 -19.95 19.56
N GLN A 233 -10.84 -20.31 18.59
CA GLN A 233 -10.74 -19.57 17.32
C GLN A 233 -10.49 -18.07 17.54
N ALA A 234 -9.67 -17.74 18.54
CA ALA A 234 -9.36 -16.36 18.90
C ALA A 234 -8.75 -15.60 17.70
N GLU A 235 -7.98 -16.26 16.87
CA GLU A 235 -7.38 -15.71 15.66
C GLU A 235 -8.42 -15.24 14.61
N GLU A 236 -9.63 -15.77 14.65
CA GLU A 236 -10.73 -15.33 13.75
C GLU A 236 -11.67 -14.33 14.39
N THR A 237 -11.98 -14.52 15.67
CA THR A 237 -13.01 -13.76 16.38
C THR A 237 -12.48 -12.45 16.95
N VAL A 238 -11.30 -12.46 17.56
CA VAL A 238 -10.70 -11.29 18.21
C VAL A 238 -10.34 -10.19 17.20
N PRO A 239 -9.70 -10.45 16.05
CA PRO A 239 -9.41 -9.41 15.05
C PRO A 239 -10.66 -8.67 14.61
N ARG A 240 -11.73 -9.41 14.33
CA ARG A 240 -12.99 -8.81 13.91
C ARG A 240 -13.60 -7.88 14.96
N PHE A 241 -13.60 -8.29 16.22
CA PHE A 241 -14.03 -7.45 17.34
C PHE A 241 -13.10 -6.25 17.52
N ALA A 242 -11.79 -6.49 17.54
CA ALA A 242 -10.80 -5.46 17.79
C ALA A 242 -10.89 -4.32 16.77
N TYR A 243 -10.91 -4.62 15.48
CA TYR A 243 -10.98 -3.58 14.44
C TYR A 243 -12.33 -2.91 14.38
N ARG A 244 -13.45 -3.64 14.53
CA ARG A 244 -14.80 -3.07 14.45
C ARG A 244 -15.14 -2.19 15.65
N ASP A 245 -14.86 -2.70 16.85
CA ASP A 245 -15.36 -2.07 18.08
C ASP A 245 -14.28 -1.23 18.78
N LEU A 246 -13.04 -1.70 18.84
CA LEU A 246 -11.92 -0.97 19.47
C LEU A 246 -11.19 -0.06 18.50
N GLY A 247 -11.11 -0.39 17.21
CA GLY A 247 -10.39 0.37 16.19
C GLY A 247 -10.89 1.80 16.01
N GLN A 248 -12.10 2.13 16.47
CA GLN A 248 -12.60 3.52 16.49
C GLN A 248 -11.80 4.40 17.46
N HIS A 249 -11.29 3.81 18.55
CA HIS A 249 -10.62 4.51 19.65
C HIS A 249 -9.14 4.19 19.73
N PHE A 250 -8.74 3.01 19.22
CA PHE A 250 -7.39 2.49 19.31
C PHE A 250 -6.84 2.13 17.93
N ARG A 251 -5.55 2.31 17.77
CA ARG A 251 -4.80 1.70 16.67
C ARG A 251 -4.39 0.31 17.13
N ILE A 252 -4.86 -0.70 16.42
CA ILE A 252 -4.72 -2.10 16.81
C ILE A 252 -3.49 -2.72 16.16
N SER A 253 -2.68 -3.41 16.95
CA SER A 253 -1.70 -4.39 16.50
C SER A 253 -2.06 -5.75 17.06
N LEU A 254 -2.18 -6.74 16.19
CA LEU A 254 -2.42 -8.12 16.58
C LEU A 254 -1.09 -8.86 16.65
N VAL A 255 -0.87 -9.57 17.74
CA VAL A 255 0.32 -10.40 17.97
C VAL A 255 -0.16 -11.82 18.18
N PHE A 256 0.23 -12.72 17.28
CA PHE A 256 -0.09 -14.14 17.38
C PHE A 256 1.05 -14.87 18.06
N GLY A 257 0.75 -15.64 19.11
CA GLY A 257 1.72 -16.52 19.76
C GLY A 257 1.95 -17.77 18.89
N ASP A 258 3.20 -18.10 18.62
CA ASP A 258 3.55 -19.35 17.94
C ASP A 258 3.74 -20.47 18.95
N GLU A 259 2.91 -21.51 18.92
CA GLU A 259 3.07 -22.69 19.78
C GLU A 259 4.40 -23.45 19.59
N LYS A 260 5.05 -23.28 18.45
CA LYS A 260 6.31 -23.96 18.13
C LYS A 260 7.48 -23.49 18.97
N ASN A 261 7.39 -22.38 19.68
CA ASN A 261 8.45 -21.82 20.53
C ASN A 261 8.30 -22.10 22.03
N LYS A 262 7.39 -22.96 22.46
CA LYS A 262 7.24 -23.35 23.89
C LYS A 262 8.36 -24.23 24.43
N ASN A 263 9.33 -24.65 23.61
CA ASN A 263 10.41 -25.56 24.00
C ASN A 263 11.82 -25.07 23.66
N SER A 264 12.10 -23.78 23.76
CA SER A 264 13.48 -23.28 23.67
C SER A 264 13.84 -22.43 24.88
#